data_10a9c2aff3e9fccf25d7a202968b45ba
#
_entry.id   10a9c2aff3e9fccf25d7a202968b45ba
#
_cell.length_a   1.000
_cell.length_b   1.000
_cell.length_c   1.000
_cell.angle_alpha   90.00
_cell.angle_beta   90.00
_cell.angle_gamma   90.00
#
_symmetry.space_group_name_H-M   'P 1'
#
loop_
_entity.id
_entity.type
_entity.pdbx_description
1 polymer ?
#
loop_
_entity_poly.entity_id
_entity_poly.type
_entity_poly.pdbx_seq_one_letter_code
_entity_poly.pdbx_strand_id
1 'polypeptide(L)'
;GEVTTASLDDAEAVINFAAGADVVTYEWEGVPASTVEALINAGNAVHPGIASLSVSQDRLIEKKRLQALGIPVAPHLEVSDLDSLQRALRALGLPAILKSRRGGYDGKSQVVIRDESDSEAALETLADAGELILEGFIPFEREVSIFAVRGLDGEIKTWPLVENLH
;
A
#
# COMPACT_ATOMS: atom_id res chain seq x y z
N GLY A 1 25.23 -1.18 -14.58
CA GLY A 1 25.04 -0.04 -13.70
C GLY A 1 25.84 -0.24 -12.41
N GLU A 2 26.02 0.81 -11.66
CA GLU A 2 26.63 0.75 -10.34
C GLU A 2 25.61 0.33 -9.30
N VAL A 3 26.06 -0.37 -8.25
CA VAL A 3 25.23 -0.80 -7.14
C VAL A 3 25.82 -0.25 -5.85
N THR A 4 25.00 0.40 -5.05
CA THR A 4 25.36 0.86 -3.70
C THR A 4 24.50 0.11 -2.68
N THR A 5 25.13 -0.43 -1.66
CA THR A 5 24.43 -1.09 -0.54
C THR A 5 24.37 -0.15 0.65
N ALA A 6 23.16 0.27 0.99
CA ALA A 6 22.88 1.12 2.16
C ALA A 6 21.44 0.90 2.62
N SER A 7 21.10 1.36 3.85
CA SER A 7 19.71 1.43 4.27
C SER A 7 18.97 2.51 3.49
N LEU A 8 17.72 2.25 3.12
CA LEU A 8 16.86 3.26 2.50
C LEU A 8 16.45 4.37 3.49
N ASP A 9 16.63 4.15 4.80
CA ASP A 9 16.46 5.18 5.83
C ASP A 9 17.66 6.12 5.96
N ASP A 10 18.81 5.76 5.36
CA ASP A 10 20.00 6.61 5.33
C ASP A 10 19.87 7.64 4.19
N ALA A 11 19.26 8.77 4.50
CA ALA A 11 19.01 9.82 3.52
C ALA A 11 20.31 10.37 2.90
N GLU A 12 21.42 10.43 3.64
CA GLU A 12 22.69 10.90 3.12
C GLU A 12 23.27 9.93 2.08
N ALA A 13 23.26 8.63 2.37
CA ALA A 13 23.69 7.60 1.43
C ALA A 13 22.84 7.61 0.16
N VAL A 14 21.52 7.77 0.30
CA VAL A 14 20.59 7.80 -0.85
C VAL A 14 20.78 9.07 -1.69
N ILE A 15 21.00 10.24 -1.07
CA ILE A 15 21.31 11.49 -1.78
C ILE A 15 22.65 11.36 -2.54
N ASN A 16 23.67 10.79 -1.90
CA ASN A 16 24.97 10.56 -2.54
C ASN A 16 24.86 9.56 -3.71
N PHE A 17 24.05 8.52 -3.59
CA PHE A 17 23.76 7.58 -4.67
C PHE A 17 23.05 8.26 -5.84
N ALA A 18 22.15 9.19 -5.59
CA ALA A 18 21.41 9.95 -6.59
C ALA A 18 22.25 11.03 -7.28
N ALA A 19 23.46 11.33 -6.76
CA ALA A 19 24.29 12.39 -7.31
C ALA A 19 24.66 12.10 -8.77
N GLY A 20 24.31 13.05 -9.65
CA GLY A 20 24.55 12.95 -11.10
C GLY A 20 23.51 12.14 -11.88
N ALA A 21 22.45 11.67 -11.23
CA ALA A 21 21.31 11.09 -11.93
C ALA A 21 20.38 12.18 -12.47
N ASP A 22 19.89 12.02 -13.70
CA ASP A 22 18.90 12.93 -14.30
C ASP A 22 17.53 12.79 -13.63
N VAL A 23 17.22 11.57 -13.15
CA VAL A 23 15.97 11.24 -12.46
C VAL A 23 16.19 10.09 -11.48
N VAL A 24 15.52 10.16 -10.36
CA VAL A 24 15.44 9.07 -9.37
C VAL A 24 14.05 8.43 -9.45
N THR A 25 14.02 7.11 -9.47
CA THR A 25 12.77 6.35 -9.45
C THR A 25 12.90 5.21 -8.46
N TYR A 26 11.78 4.67 -8.02
CA TYR A 26 11.67 3.49 -7.17
C TYR A 26 10.49 2.64 -7.63
N GLU A 27 10.59 1.36 -7.43
CA GLU A 27 9.52 0.38 -7.74
C GLU A 27 8.82 -0.05 -6.46
N TRP A 28 9.58 -0.24 -5.38
CA TRP A 28 9.05 -0.72 -4.12
C TRP A 28 8.41 0.41 -3.29
N GLU A 29 7.18 0.23 -2.87
CA GLU A 29 6.43 1.21 -2.05
C GLU A 29 6.94 1.33 -0.60
N GLY A 30 7.75 0.38 -0.13
CA GLY A 30 8.34 0.41 1.21
C GLY A 30 9.49 1.43 1.39
N VAL A 31 9.82 2.23 0.37
CA VAL A 31 10.80 3.31 0.50
C VAL A 31 10.27 4.35 1.49
N PRO A 32 11.06 4.77 2.51
CA PRO A 32 10.60 5.78 3.46
C PRO A 32 10.24 7.09 2.77
N ALA A 33 9.05 7.62 3.07
CA ALA A 33 8.60 8.90 2.50
C ALA A 33 9.57 10.05 2.85
N SER A 34 10.18 10.01 4.05
CA SER A 34 11.20 10.97 4.50
C SER A 34 12.45 10.97 3.60
N THR A 35 12.84 9.81 3.08
CA THR A 35 13.99 9.70 2.16
C THR A 35 13.66 10.31 0.80
N VAL A 36 12.45 10.05 0.30
CA VAL A 36 11.97 10.69 -0.95
C VAL A 36 11.89 12.21 -0.79
N GLU A 37 11.41 12.69 0.36
CA GLU A 37 11.37 14.11 0.68
C GLU A 37 12.79 14.72 0.74
N ALA A 38 13.74 14.03 1.36
CA ALA A 38 15.14 14.46 1.42
C ALA A 38 15.77 14.58 0.02
N LEU A 39 15.51 13.61 -0.87
CA LEU A 39 15.94 13.66 -2.27
C LEU A 39 15.39 14.87 -3.01
N ILE A 40 14.10 15.15 -2.87
CA ILE A 40 13.43 16.30 -3.49
C ILE A 40 14.02 17.61 -2.94
N ASN A 41 14.21 17.70 -1.62
CA ASN A 41 14.81 18.88 -0.98
C ASN A 41 16.28 19.09 -1.37
N ALA A 42 17.00 18.03 -1.72
CA ALA A 42 18.34 18.10 -2.28
C ALA A 42 18.37 18.48 -3.78
N GLY A 43 17.20 18.69 -4.41
CA GLY A 43 17.08 19.14 -5.79
C GLY A 43 16.99 18.02 -6.83
N ASN A 44 16.83 16.75 -6.41
CA ASN A 44 16.68 15.65 -7.36
C ASN A 44 15.26 15.61 -7.94
N ALA A 45 15.14 15.29 -9.22
CA ALA A 45 13.88 14.93 -9.83
C ALA A 45 13.49 13.50 -9.43
N VAL A 46 12.42 13.34 -8.65
CA VAL A 46 11.97 12.02 -8.15
C VAL A 46 10.59 11.69 -8.72
N HIS A 47 10.47 10.55 -9.39
CA HIS A 47 9.22 10.08 -9.98
C HIS A 47 9.02 8.56 -9.72
N PRO A 48 7.83 8.15 -9.22
CA PRO A 48 6.70 8.98 -8.79
C PRO A 48 7.05 9.88 -7.60
N GLY A 49 6.29 10.97 -7.43
CA GLY A 49 6.52 11.93 -6.34
C GLY A 49 5.95 11.42 -5.00
N ILE A 50 6.34 12.11 -3.92
CA ILE A 50 5.98 11.77 -2.53
C ILE A 50 4.46 11.63 -2.30
N ALA A 51 3.63 12.41 -3.00
CA ALA A 51 2.18 12.34 -2.85
C ALA A 51 1.61 10.98 -3.29
N SER A 52 2.14 10.38 -4.37
CA SER A 52 1.79 9.04 -4.81
C SER A 52 2.24 7.99 -3.79
N LEU A 53 3.49 8.06 -3.36
CA LEU A 53 4.06 7.12 -2.41
C LEU A 53 3.29 7.11 -1.08
N SER A 54 3.01 8.28 -0.52
CA SER A 54 2.30 8.39 0.76
C SER A 54 0.87 7.83 0.70
N VAL A 55 0.23 7.87 -0.46
CA VAL A 55 -1.10 7.26 -0.66
C VAL A 55 -0.98 5.75 -0.76
N SER A 56 -0.05 5.22 -1.55
CA SER A 56 0.08 3.77 -1.77
C SER A 56 0.59 3.01 -0.53
N GLN A 57 1.28 3.68 0.38
CA GLN A 57 1.81 3.07 1.60
C GLN A 57 0.76 2.72 2.66
N ASP A 58 -0.46 3.24 2.57
CA ASP A 58 -1.51 3.05 3.58
C ASP A 58 -2.84 2.68 2.92
N ARG A 59 -3.28 1.44 3.11
CA ARG A 59 -4.50 0.88 2.51
C ARG A 59 -5.76 1.71 2.79
N LEU A 60 -5.83 2.34 3.97
CA LEU A 60 -6.99 3.18 4.31
C LEU A 60 -6.96 4.50 3.54
N ILE A 61 -5.77 5.13 3.44
CA ILE A 61 -5.59 6.37 2.70
C ILE A 61 -5.81 6.14 1.21
N GLU A 62 -5.24 5.06 0.67
CA GLU A 62 -5.40 4.66 -0.72
C GLU A 62 -6.88 4.47 -1.09
N LYS A 63 -7.61 3.67 -0.30
CA LYS A 63 -9.05 3.43 -0.54
C LYS A 63 -9.87 4.72 -0.45
N LYS A 64 -9.62 5.56 0.54
CA LYS A 64 -10.26 6.88 0.64
C LYS A 64 -9.97 7.75 -0.58
N ARG A 65 -8.72 7.71 -1.08
CA ARG A 65 -8.34 8.45 -2.29
C ARG A 65 -9.03 7.94 -3.54
N LEU A 66 -9.07 6.62 -3.73
CA LEU A 66 -9.76 5.98 -4.85
C LEU A 66 -11.27 6.30 -4.83
N GLN A 67 -11.92 6.20 -3.66
CA GLN A 67 -13.33 6.58 -3.50
C GLN A 67 -13.58 8.05 -3.85
N ALA A 68 -12.71 8.96 -3.42
CA ALA A 68 -12.82 10.38 -3.76
C ALA A 68 -12.69 10.65 -5.27
N LEU A 69 -12.06 9.73 -6.02
CA LEU A 69 -11.96 9.75 -7.47
C LEU A 69 -13.12 9.01 -8.17
N GLY A 70 -14.09 8.49 -7.41
CA GLY A 70 -15.20 7.71 -7.95
C GLY A 70 -14.84 6.28 -8.36
N ILE A 71 -13.68 5.78 -7.94
CA ILE A 71 -13.24 4.41 -8.23
C ILE A 71 -13.80 3.48 -7.15
N PRO A 72 -14.53 2.42 -7.51
CA PRO A 72 -15.03 1.45 -6.56
C PRO A 72 -13.89 0.72 -5.84
N VAL A 73 -14.06 0.54 -4.53
CA VAL A 73 -13.15 -0.25 -3.69
C VAL A 73 -13.96 -1.17 -2.80
N ALA A 74 -13.33 -2.22 -2.27
CA ALA A 74 -13.96 -3.08 -1.27
C ALA A 74 -14.47 -2.23 -0.09
N PRO A 75 -15.67 -2.49 0.46
CA PRO A 75 -16.14 -1.88 1.68
C PRO A 75 -15.11 -2.09 2.79
N HIS A 76 -14.83 -1.05 3.57
CA HIS A 76 -13.77 -1.12 4.56
C HIS A 76 -14.01 -0.22 5.76
N LEU A 77 -13.46 -0.59 6.90
CA LEU A 77 -13.50 0.18 8.15
C LEU A 77 -12.16 0.06 8.87
N GLU A 78 -11.76 1.13 9.54
CA GLU A 78 -10.59 1.16 10.40
C GLU A 78 -10.83 0.34 11.68
N VAL A 79 -9.79 -0.37 12.13
CA VAL A 79 -9.82 -1.21 13.32
C VAL A 79 -8.63 -0.85 14.21
N SER A 80 -8.92 -0.56 15.49
CA SER A 80 -7.93 -0.24 16.51
C SER A 80 -7.91 -1.22 17.69
N ASP A 81 -9.02 -1.93 17.90
CA ASP A 81 -9.24 -2.80 19.05
C ASP A 81 -10.37 -3.82 18.77
N LEU A 82 -10.63 -4.69 19.71
CA LEU A 82 -11.66 -5.73 19.58
C LEU A 82 -13.06 -5.14 19.41
N ASP A 83 -13.39 -4.09 20.13
CA ASP A 83 -14.70 -3.44 20.04
C ASP A 83 -14.94 -2.82 18.65
N SER A 84 -13.93 -2.17 18.09
CA SER A 84 -13.98 -1.59 16.74
C SER A 84 -14.04 -2.68 15.68
N LEU A 85 -13.30 -3.80 15.85
CA LEU A 85 -13.36 -4.95 14.96
C LEU A 85 -14.76 -5.56 14.94
N GLN A 86 -15.35 -5.81 16.11
CA GLN A 86 -16.70 -6.37 16.19
C GLN A 86 -17.77 -5.45 15.59
N ARG A 87 -17.65 -4.13 15.79
CA ARG A 87 -18.53 -3.16 15.12
C ARG A 87 -18.36 -3.20 13.60
N ALA A 88 -17.13 -3.28 13.12
CA ALA A 88 -16.82 -3.35 11.70
C ALA A 88 -17.34 -4.64 11.06
N LEU A 89 -17.21 -5.79 11.72
CA LEU A 89 -17.77 -7.08 11.27
C LEU A 89 -19.30 -7.02 11.16
N ARG A 90 -19.98 -6.43 12.14
CA ARG A 90 -21.45 -6.24 12.06
C ARG A 90 -21.87 -5.33 10.91
N ALA A 91 -21.06 -4.34 10.57
CA ALA A 91 -21.37 -3.38 9.51
C ALA A 91 -21.06 -3.93 8.11
N LEU A 92 -19.96 -4.66 7.94
CA LEU A 92 -19.52 -5.18 6.64
C LEU A 92 -20.02 -6.59 6.34
N GLY A 93 -20.36 -7.37 7.39
CA GLY A 93 -20.73 -8.77 7.28
C GLY A 93 -19.53 -9.72 7.23
N LEU A 94 -19.83 -11.00 7.18
CA LEU A 94 -18.87 -12.10 7.10
C LEU A 94 -19.04 -12.84 5.76
N PRO A 95 -17.99 -13.43 5.20
CA PRO A 95 -16.61 -13.32 5.67
C PRO A 95 -16.03 -11.92 5.43
N ALA A 96 -14.99 -11.57 6.19
CA ALA A 96 -14.25 -10.32 6.04
C ALA A 96 -12.74 -10.57 6.17
N ILE A 97 -11.91 -9.62 5.76
CA ILE A 97 -10.45 -9.75 5.81
C ILE A 97 -9.88 -8.63 6.67
N LEU A 98 -9.26 -8.99 7.79
CA LEU A 98 -8.49 -8.07 8.62
C LEU A 98 -7.06 -7.98 8.07
N LYS A 99 -6.57 -6.76 7.84
CA LYS A 99 -5.26 -6.50 7.26
C LYS A 99 -4.50 -5.43 8.04
N SER A 100 -3.17 -5.47 8.00
CA SER A 100 -2.36 -4.30 8.33
C SER A 100 -2.67 -3.16 7.38
N ARG A 101 -2.68 -1.91 7.85
CA ARG A 101 -2.81 -0.75 6.98
C ARG A 101 -1.56 -0.52 6.15
N ARG A 102 -0.39 -0.82 6.70
CA ARG A 102 0.92 -0.60 6.08
C ARG A 102 1.70 -1.90 5.98
N GLY A 103 2.57 -1.98 4.97
CA GLY A 103 3.39 -3.17 4.73
C GLY A 103 2.58 -4.38 4.29
N GLY A 104 3.20 -5.56 4.37
CA GLY A 104 2.54 -6.83 4.06
C GLY A 104 2.61 -7.22 2.60
N TYR A 105 3.70 -7.86 2.25
CA TYR A 105 3.83 -8.68 1.07
C TYR A 105 3.39 -10.11 1.41
N ASP A 106 3.03 -10.89 0.42
CA ASP A 106 2.86 -12.35 0.50
C ASP A 106 1.72 -12.88 1.40
N GLY A 107 0.72 -12.07 1.70
CA GLY A 107 -0.47 -12.51 2.45
C GLY A 107 -0.27 -12.74 3.95
N LYS A 108 0.94 -12.55 4.50
CA LYS A 108 1.24 -12.76 5.93
C LYS A 108 0.68 -11.69 6.86
N SER A 109 0.30 -10.53 6.31
CA SER A 109 -0.25 -9.41 7.07
C SER A 109 -1.76 -9.30 6.93
N GLN A 110 -2.44 -10.44 6.77
CA GLN A 110 -3.90 -10.50 6.68
C GLN A 110 -4.47 -11.80 7.25
N VAL A 111 -5.68 -11.71 7.79
CA VAL A 111 -6.44 -12.84 8.34
C VAL A 111 -7.87 -12.79 7.82
N VAL A 112 -8.36 -13.90 7.28
CA VAL A 112 -9.77 -14.04 6.88
C VAL A 112 -10.59 -14.42 8.12
N ILE A 113 -11.55 -13.58 8.48
CA ILE A 113 -12.49 -13.82 9.58
C ILE A 113 -13.77 -14.41 8.96
N ARG A 114 -14.14 -15.60 9.38
CA ARG A 114 -15.33 -16.31 8.90
C ARG A 114 -16.43 -16.37 9.94
N ASP A 115 -16.08 -16.26 11.22
CA ASP A 115 -16.98 -16.23 12.35
C ASP A 115 -16.54 -15.12 13.33
N GLU A 116 -17.50 -14.49 14.03
CA GLU A 116 -17.17 -13.44 15.02
C GLU A 116 -16.28 -13.95 16.17
N SER A 117 -16.37 -15.23 16.49
CA SER A 117 -15.52 -15.89 17.51
C SER A 117 -14.02 -15.90 17.13
N ASP A 118 -13.66 -15.71 15.84
CA ASP A 118 -12.27 -15.66 15.38
C ASP A 118 -11.61 -14.28 15.64
N SER A 119 -12.38 -13.29 16.11
CA SER A 119 -11.93 -11.89 16.20
C SER A 119 -10.71 -11.69 17.09
N GLU A 120 -10.67 -12.30 18.27
CA GLU A 120 -9.54 -12.19 19.20
C GLU A 120 -8.28 -12.80 18.60
N ALA A 121 -8.38 -14.02 18.06
CA ALA A 121 -7.26 -14.71 17.44
C ALA A 121 -6.73 -13.95 16.19
N ALA A 122 -7.61 -13.31 15.44
CA ALA A 122 -7.22 -12.48 14.30
C ALA A 122 -6.42 -11.25 14.73
N LEU A 123 -6.83 -10.56 15.82
CA LEU A 123 -6.09 -9.44 16.39
C LEU A 123 -4.74 -9.89 16.97
N GLU A 124 -4.70 -11.01 17.66
CA GLU A 124 -3.44 -11.58 18.17
C GLU A 124 -2.46 -11.88 17.04
N THR A 125 -2.95 -12.45 15.94
CA THR A 125 -2.13 -12.76 14.75
C THR A 125 -1.49 -11.50 14.15
N LEU A 126 -2.16 -10.36 14.24
CA LEU A 126 -1.70 -9.08 13.70
C LEU A 126 -1.27 -8.07 14.78
N ALA A 127 -0.97 -8.53 16.00
CA ALA A 127 -0.63 -7.65 17.13
C ALA A 127 0.55 -6.71 16.83
N ASP A 128 1.54 -7.18 16.09
CA ASP A 128 2.74 -6.42 15.72
C ASP A 128 2.59 -5.65 14.40
N ALA A 129 1.43 -5.74 13.75
CA ALA A 129 1.21 -5.15 12.42
C ALA A 129 0.87 -3.64 12.44
N GLY A 130 0.75 -3.04 13.64
CA GLY A 130 0.37 -1.63 13.82
C GLY A 130 -1.11 -1.38 13.57
N GLU A 131 -1.42 -0.32 12.84
CA GLU A 131 -2.80 0.04 12.49
C GLU A 131 -3.44 -0.97 11.54
N LEU A 132 -4.72 -1.28 11.75
CA LEU A 132 -5.45 -2.30 11.01
C LEU A 132 -6.63 -1.72 10.23
N ILE A 133 -7.05 -2.46 9.20
CA ILE A 133 -8.23 -2.21 8.40
C ILE A 133 -9.00 -3.52 8.19
N LEU A 134 -10.31 -3.50 8.38
CA LEU A 134 -11.19 -4.59 7.98
C LEU A 134 -11.77 -4.31 6.60
N GLU A 135 -11.67 -5.26 5.70
CA GLU A 135 -12.27 -5.22 4.36
C GLU A 135 -13.34 -6.29 4.21
N GLY A 136 -14.46 -5.92 3.57
CA GLY A 136 -15.46 -6.91 3.15
C GLY A 136 -14.85 -7.86 2.13
N PHE A 137 -15.17 -9.14 2.24
CA PHE A 137 -14.72 -10.17 1.31
C PHE A 137 -15.37 -9.97 -0.07
N ILE A 138 -14.55 -9.89 -1.11
CA ILE A 138 -15.02 -9.78 -2.50
C ILE A 138 -14.83 -11.14 -3.18
N PRO A 139 -15.91 -11.83 -3.56
CA PRO A 139 -15.82 -13.10 -4.29
C PRO A 139 -15.53 -12.82 -5.78
N PHE A 140 -14.30 -12.40 -6.08
CA PHE A 140 -13.90 -12.09 -7.46
C PHE A 140 -13.69 -13.40 -8.28
N GLU A 141 -13.98 -13.34 -9.57
CA GLU A 141 -13.75 -14.46 -10.49
C GLU A 141 -12.29 -14.58 -10.90
N ARG A 142 -11.61 -13.46 -10.98
CA ARG A 142 -10.18 -13.40 -11.35
C ARG A 142 -9.54 -12.11 -10.81
N GLU A 143 -8.25 -12.19 -10.57
CA GLU A 143 -7.41 -11.06 -10.25
C GLU A 143 -6.63 -10.65 -11.50
N VAL A 144 -6.57 -9.36 -11.79
CA VAL A 144 -5.88 -8.84 -12.95
C VAL A 144 -5.03 -7.64 -12.58
N SER A 145 -3.91 -7.47 -13.29
CA SER A 145 -3.00 -6.33 -13.15
C SER A 145 -2.82 -5.61 -14.47
N ILE A 146 -2.65 -4.30 -14.41
CA ILE A 146 -2.27 -3.47 -15.54
C ILE A 146 -1.17 -2.51 -15.11
N PHE A 147 -0.12 -2.41 -15.92
CA PHE A 147 0.89 -1.36 -15.77
C PHE A 147 0.51 -0.15 -16.61
N ALA A 148 0.57 1.02 -15.99
CA ALA A 148 0.31 2.28 -16.65
C ALA A 148 1.36 3.31 -16.24
N VAL A 149 1.83 4.10 -17.19
CA VAL A 149 2.77 5.20 -16.96
C VAL A 149 2.18 6.48 -17.56
N ARG A 150 2.24 7.56 -16.79
CA ARG A 150 1.91 8.90 -17.26
C ARG A 150 3.19 9.72 -17.37
N GLY A 151 3.49 10.23 -18.57
CA GLY A 151 4.55 11.19 -18.81
C GLY A 151 4.26 12.57 -18.17
N LEU A 152 5.30 13.39 -18.03
CA LEU A 152 5.16 14.76 -17.52
C LEU A 152 4.34 15.66 -18.47
N ASP A 153 4.27 15.31 -19.74
CA ASP A 153 3.42 15.93 -20.78
C ASP A 153 1.95 15.48 -20.71
N GLY A 154 1.64 14.53 -19.81
CA GLY A 154 0.30 13.96 -19.64
C GLY A 154 -0.01 12.75 -20.52
N GLU A 155 0.89 12.34 -21.44
CA GLU A 155 0.71 11.13 -22.23
C GLU A 155 0.62 9.92 -21.31
N ILE A 156 -0.32 9.01 -21.58
CA ILE A 156 -0.48 7.76 -20.83
C ILE A 156 -0.17 6.59 -21.74
N LYS A 157 0.70 5.70 -21.27
CA LYS A 157 0.98 4.41 -21.90
C LYS A 157 0.64 3.26 -20.95
N THR A 158 0.08 2.19 -21.50
CA THR A 158 -0.29 1.00 -20.75
C THR A 158 0.32 -0.24 -21.38
N TRP A 159 0.58 -1.24 -20.57
CA TRP A 159 0.90 -2.58 -21.00
C TRP A 159 -0.38 -3.42 -21.11
N PRO A 160 -0.35 -4.58 -21.78
CA PRO A 160 -1.47 -5.50 -21.79
C PRO A 160 -1.89 -5.92 -20.38
N LEU A 161 -3.19 -6.14 -20.20
CA LEU A 161 -3.74 -6.69 -18.97
C LEU A 161 -3.19 -8.10 -18.73
N VAL A 162 -2.83 -8.41 -17.50
CA VAL A 162 -2.31 -9.71 -17.06
C VAL A 162 -3.24 -10.29 -16.02
N GLU A 163 -3.52 -11.59 -16.11
CA GLU A 163 -4.23 -12.34 -15.07
C GLU A 163 -3.22 -12.89 -14.07
N ASN A 164 -3.47 -12.68 -12.77
CA ASN A 164 -2.65 -13.20 -11.69
C ASN A 164 -3.20 -14.56 -11.27
N LEU A 165 -2.36 -15.59 -11.35
CA LEU A 165 -2.68 -16.95 -10.89
C LEU A 165 -1.95 -17.21 -9.58
N HIS A 166 -2.67 -17.65 -8.54
CA HIS A 166 -2.18 -17.95 -7.20
C HIS A 166 -2.19 -19.45 -6.92
#